data_57fa4a007b49ce1769d66d990e0c7ccd
#
_entry.id   57fa4a007b49ce1769d66d990e0c7ccd
#
_cell.length_a   1.000
_cell.length_b   1.000
_cell.length_c   1.000
_cell.angle_alpha   90.00
_cell.angle_beta   90.00
_cell.angle_gamma   90.00
#
_symmetry.space_group_name_H-M   'P 1'
#
loop_
_entity.id
_entity.type
_entity.pdbx_description
1 polymer ?
#
loop_
_entity_poly.entity_id
_entity_poly.type
_entity_poly.pdbx_seq_one_letter_code
_entity_poly.pdbx_strand_id
1 'polypeptide(L)'
;LLLQCFILLLPILLLFCGNITISAINQVHYGVFLTNDRTEGNFAELMSLFYHLQGNTEAGSDIWISRETIARAEAVSPTLQQLQPLLDSYVEDWSTSNGEIPGDHFSWVLRDAVQDSGYSPDAVSAQTFYGSVLSELHAAVERGDLTKRQDGALYFSSQSRGILPSEIPRILSDTLQNIWKIAGYTDCALSSSAKSTGRLSDIRRMEAFTSCLAVYPTLSQFQAADYDSIADETLYDFN
;
A
#
# COMPACT_ATOMS: atom_id res chain seq x y z
N LEU A 1 -28.33 6.12 32.12
CA LEU A 1 -28.02 5.04 31.20
C LEU A 1 -28.08 5.52 29.74
N LEU A 2 -29.22 6.05 29.24
CA LEU A 2 -29.38 6.50 27.84
C LEU A 2 -28.36 7.58 27.47
N LEU A 3 -28.13 8.59 28.31
CA LEU A 3 -27.13 9.65 28.06
C LEU A 3 -25.70 9.07 28.01
N GLN A 4 -25.38 8.12 28.86
CA GLN A 4 -24.08 7.47 28.85
C GLN A 4 -23.87 6.64 27.59
N CYS A 5 -24.90 5.89 27.16
CA CYS A 5 -24.85 5.18 25.88
C CYS A 5 -24.66 6.14 24.68
N PHE A 6 -25.35 7.29 24.68
CA PHE A 6 -25.20 8.31 23.66
C PHE A 6 -23.79 8.90 23.62
N ILE A 7 -23.21 9.22 24.79
CA ILE A 7 -21.82 9.74 24.87
C ILE A 7 -20.82 8.70 24.33
N LEU A 8 -21.02 7.41 24.63
CA LEU A 8 -20.15 6.33 24.14
C LEU A 8 -20.27 6.12 22.63
N LEU A 9 -21.46 6.34 22.06
CA LEU A 9 -21.69 6.19 20.62
C LEU A 9 -21.31 7.44 19.82
N LEU A 10 -21.17 8.60 20.46
CA LEU A 10 -20.88 9.85 19.78
C LEU A 10 -19.61 9.84 18.94
N PRO A 11 -18.46 9.27 19.37
CA PRO A 11 -17.27 9.19 18.53
C PRO A 11 -17.50 8.37 17.25
N ILE A 12 -18.24 7.26 17.36
CA ILE A 12 -18.57 6.40 16.23
C ILE A 12 -19.46 7.15 15.23
N LEU A 13 -20.47 7.87 15.75
CA LEU A 13 -21.35 8.68 14.92
C LEU A 13 -20.59 9.81 14.21
N LEU A 14 -19.70 10.52 14.93
CA LEU A 14 -18.86 11.56 14.35
C LEU A 14 -17.93 11.03 13.26
N LEU A 15 -17.31 9.86 13.48
CA LEU A 15 -16.48 9.19 12.47
C LEU A 15 -17.29 8.86 11.22
N PHE A 16 -18.48 8.29 11.39
CA PHE A 16 -19.37 7.94 10.29
C PHE A 16 -19.83 9.19 9.51
N CYS A 17 -20.25 10.25 10.21
CA CYS A 17 -20.59 11.51 9.56
C CYS A 17 -19.39 12.15 8.84
N GLY A 18 -18.20 12.07 9.42
CA GLY A 18 -16.95 12.53 8.80
C GLY A 18 -16.67 11.81 7.48
N ASN A 19 -16.75 10.48 7.48
CA ASN A 19 -16.56 9.68 6.26
C ASN A 19 -17.58 10.01 5.18
N ILE A 20 -18.87 10.11 5.52
CA ILE A 20 -19.91 10.51 4.57
C ILE A 20 -19.63 11.90 4.00
N THR A 21 -19.20 12.83 4.84
CA THR A 21 -18.90 14.21 4.41
C THR A 21 -17.74 14.22 3.42
N ILE A 22 -16.65 13.49 3.70
CA ILE A 22 -15.50 13.38 2.79
C ILE A 22 -15.94 12.73 1.47
N SER A 23 -16.69 11.62 1.52
CA SER A 23 -17.19 10.96 0.32
C SER A 23 -18.10 11.87 -0.52
N ALA A 24 -18.94 12.67 0.13
CA ALA A 24 -19.79 13.65 -0.56
C ALA A 24 -18.98 14.76 -1.22
N ILE A 25 -17.92 15.25 -0.58
CA ILE A 25 -16.97 16.21 -1.16
C ILE A 25 -16.29 15.59 -2.38
N ASN A 26 -15.80 14.35 -2.26
CA ASN A 26 -15.17 13.63 -3.36
C ASN A 26 -16.14 13.38 -4.53
N GLN A 27 -17.41 13.09 -4.23
CA GLN A 27 -18.44 12.97 -5.27
C GLN A 27 -18.62 14.28 -6.06
N VAL A 28 -18.59 15.44 -5.38
CA VAL A 28 -18.75 16.75 -6.05
C VAL A 28 -17.52 17.12 -6.86
N HIS A 29 -16.31 16.84 -6.35
CA HIS A 29 -15.06 17.26 -6.99
C HIS A 29 -14.49 16.28 -7.98
N TYR A 30 -14.63 14.97 -7.71
CA TYR A 30 -13.98 13.89 -8.46
C TYR A 30 -14.99 12.92 -9.10
N GLY A 31 -16.29 13.08 -8.85
CA GLY A 31 -17.34 12.25 -9.43
C GLY A 31 -17.47 10.86 -8.79
N VAL A 32 -16.77 10.60 -7.69
CA VAL A 32 -16.79 9.30 -7.00
C VAL A 32 -17.14 9.46 -5.52
N PHE A 33 -18.08 8.63 -5.03
CA PHE A 33 -18.50 8.63 -3.62
C PHE A 33 -17.64 7.63 -2.84
N LEU A 34 -16.39 8.00 -2.59
CA LEU A 34 -15.41 7.19 -1.87
C LEU A 34 -14.64 8.08 -0.88
N THR A 35 -14.30 7.53 0.27
CA THR A 35 -13.35 8.19 1.19
C THR A 35 -11.92 7.90 0.77
N ASN A 36 -11.65 6.64 0.39
CA ASN A 36 -10.34 6.13 0.03
C ASN A 36 -10.51 4.94 -0.91
N ASP A 37 -9.99 5.04 -2.12
CA ASP A 37 -10.07 3.98 -3.14
C ASP A 37 -9.28 2.70 -2.77
N ARG A 38 -8.38 2.77 -1.81
CA ARG A 38 -7.65 1.59 -1.33
C ARG A 38 -8.52 0.66 -0.49
N THR A 39 -9.55 1.18 0.14
CA THR A 39 -10.45 0.41 1.02
C THR A 39 -11.87 0.32 0.49
N GLU A 40 -12.21 1.11 -0.52
CA GLU A 40 -13.55 1.23 -1.08
C GLU A 40 -13.50 1.28 -2.61
N GLY A 41 -14.58 0.86 -3.26
CA GLY A 41 -14.74 0.94 -4.71
C GLY A 41 -14.02 -0.17 -5.48
N ASN A 42 -14.02 -0.02 -6.80
CA ASN A 42 -13.59 -1.08 -7.72
C ASN A 42 -12.10 -1.42 -7.61
N PHE A 43 -11.25 -0.44 -7.28
CA PHE A 43 -9.83 -0.72 -7.07
C PHE A 43 -9.61 -1.60 -5.84
N ALA A 44 -10.25 -1.28 -4.72
CA ALA A 44 -10.16 -2.07 -3.50
C ALA A 44 -10.67 -3.50 -3.71
N GLU A 45 -11.80 -3.66 -4.41
CA GLU A 45 -12.37 -4.97 -4.71
C GLU A 45 -11.49 -5.77 -5.67
N LEU A 46 -10.90 -5.12 -6.68
CA LEU A 46 -9.96 -5.74 -7.60
C LEU A 46 -8.71 -6.24 -6.87
N MET A 47 -8.11 -5.43 -6.02
CA MET A 47 -6.95 -5.83 -5.23
C MET A 47 -7.29 -6.96 -4.25
N SER A 48 -8.47 -6.88 -3.61
CA SER A 48 -8.98 -7.99 -2.79
C SER A 48 -9.08 -9.29 -3.59
N LEU A 49 -9.61 -9.25 -4.82
CA LEU A 49 -9.67 -10.42 -5.67
C LEU A 49 -8.27 -10.97 -5.97
N PHE A 50 -7.31 -10.13 -6.35
CA PHE A 50 -5.93 -10.57 -6.61
C PHE A 50 -5.30 -11.28 -5.41
N TYR A 51 -5.49 -10.77 -4.19
CA TYR A 51 -4.98 -11.42 -2.97
C TYR A 51 -5.62 -12.79 -2.69
N HIS A 52 -6.80 -13.04 -3.25
CA HIS A 52 -7.50 -14.32 -3.09
C HIS A 52 -7.27 -15.29 -4.27
N LEU A 53 -6.62 -14.86 -5.36
CA LEU A 53 -6.27 -15.77 -6.44
C LEU A 53 -5.13 -16.70 -6.02
N GLN A 54 -5.20 -17.93 -6.53
CA GLN A 54 -4.14 -18.90 -6.34
C GLN A 54 -2.92 -18.48 -7.15
N GLY A 55 -1.81 -18.27 -6.47
CA GLY A 55 -0.51 -17.96 -7.07
C GLY A 55 0.50 -19.07 -6.90
N ASN A 56 1.74 -18.77 -7.26
CA ASN A 56 2.88 -19.66 -7.04
C ASN A 56 3.17 -19.77 -5.53
N THR A 57 2.99 -20.94 -4.97
CA THR A 57 3.26 -21.23 -3.55
C THR A 57 4.74 -21.21 -3.20
N GLU A 58 5.63 -21.30 -4.20
CA GLU A 58 7.09 -21.27 -4.01
C GLU A 58 7.65 -19.83 -3.95
N ALA A 59 6.83 -18.83 -4.27
CA ALA A 59 7.26 -17.43 -4.32
C ALA A 59 7.67 -16.84 -2.95
N GLY A 60 7.31 -17.49 -1.85
CA GLY A 60 7.62 -17.04 -0.49
C GLY A 60 6.47 -16.27 0.17
N SER A 61 6.55 -16.12 1.48
CA SER A 61 5.48 -15.49 2.29
C SER A 61 5.42 -13.98 2.15
N ASP A 62 6.47 -13.36 1.65
CA ASP A 62 6.60 -11.93 1.38
C ASP A 62 6.02 -11.53 0.02
N ILE A 63 5.70 -12.49 -0.85
CA ILE A 63 5.06 -12.23 -2.14
C ILE A 63 3.55 -12.40 -1.98
N TRP A 64 2.81 -11.32 -2.16
CA TRP A 64 1.34 -11.33 -1.99
C TRP A 64 0.62 -11.68 -3.29
N ILE A 65 1.16 -11.25 -4.43
CA ILE A 65 0.66 -11.53 -5.76
C ILE A 65 1.86 -11.91 -6.61
N SER A 66 1.93 -13.17 -7.05
CA SER A 66 3.06 -13.64 -7.87
C SER A 66 2.94 -13.16 -9.31
N ARG A 67 4.06 -13.07 -10.03
CA ARG A 67 4.09 -12.78 -11.48
C ARG A 67 3.23 -13.76 -12.27
N GLU A 68 3.20 -15.01 -11.87
CA GLU A 68 2.33 -16.01 -12.48
C GLU A 68 0.85 -15.62 -12.36
N THR A 69 0.43 -15.12 -11.18
CA THR A 69 -0.94 -14.65 -10.96
C THR A 69 -1.26 -13.47 -11.86
N ILE A 70 -0.35 -12.52 -11.99
CA ILE A 70 -0.50 -11.34 -12.86
C ILE A 70 -0.65 -11.78 -14.32
N ALA A 71 0.25 -12.61 -14.83
CA ALA A 71 0.22 -13.11 -16.20
C ALA A 71 -1.07 -13.91 -16.52
N ARG A 72 -1.54 -14.72 -15.56
CA ARG A 72 -2.81 -15.44 -15.70
C ARG A 72 -4.01 -14.50 -15.73
N ALA A 73 -4.00 -13.44 -14.94
CA ALA A 73 -5.04 -12.42 -14.95
C ALA A 73 -5.06 -11.66 -16.28
N GLU A 74 -3.90 -11.26 -16.80
CA GLU A 74 -3.76 -10.63 -18.13
C GLU A 74 -4.28 -11.52 -19.25
N ALA A 75 -3.99 -12.81 -19.21
CA ALA A 75 -4.45 -13.75 -20.22
C ALA A 75 -5.98 -13.89 -20.32
N VAL A 76 -6.72 -13.59 -19.27
CA VAL A 76 -8.17 -13.74 -19.20
C VAL A 76 -8.96 -12.43 -19.15
N SER A 77 -8.28 -11.29 -18.97
CA SER A 77 -8.87 -9.96 -18.92
C SER A 77 -8.43 -9.11 -20.11
N PRO A 78 -9.30 -8.96 -21.14
CA PRO A 78 -9.00 -8.09 -22.29
C PRO A 78 -8.67 -6.65 -21.90
N THR A 79 -9.30 -6.14 -20.83
CA THR A 79 -9.04 -4.79 -20.32
C THR A 79 -7.65 -4.71 -19.72
N LEU A 80 -7.24 -5.69 -18.91
CA LEU A 80 -5.90 -5.71 -18.32
C LEU A 80 -4.81 -5.96 -19.38
N GLN A 81 -5.10 -6.77 -20.39
CA GLN A 81 -4.20 -7.06 -21.49
C GLN A 81 -3.80 -5.79 -22.28
N GLN A 82 -4.66 -4.77 -22.32
CA GLN A 82 -4.33 -3.48 -22.96
C GLN A 82 -3.21 -2.73 -22.23
N LEU A 83 -3.00 -3.02 -20.94
CA LEU A 83 -1.91 -2.47 -20.16
C LEU A 83 -0.61 -3.27 -20.27
N GLN A 84 -0.65 -4.48 -20.81
CA GLN A 84 0.42 -5.48 -20.69
C GLN A 84 1.83 -4.91 -20.92
N PRO A 85 2.15 -4.18 -22.00
CA PRO A 85 3.51 -3.71 -22.23
C PRO A 85 4.02 -2.75 -21.15
N LEU A 86 3.13 -1.92 -20.61
CA LEU A 86 3.45 -0.96 -19.56
C LEU A 86 3.49 -1.64 -18.20
N LEU A 87 2.53 -2.51 -17.93
CA LEU A 87 2.45 -3.28 -16.68
C LEU A 87 3.66 -4.21 -16.53
N ASP A 88 4.07 -4.91 -17.58
CA ASP A 88 5.26 -5.76 -17.57
C ASP A 88 6.53 -4.97 -17.27
N SER A 89 6.69 -3.76 -17.83
CA SER A 89 7.82 -2.89 -17.55
C SER A 89 7.85 -2.48 -16.07
N TYR A 90 6.71 -2.06 -15.51
CA TYR A 90 6.64 -1.71 -14.09
C TYR A 90 6.83 -2.92 -13.17
N VAL A 91 6.30 -4.08 -13.53
CA VAL A 91 6.54 -5.34 -12.80
C VAL A 91 8.04 -5.65 -12.77
N GLU A 92 8.75 -5.45 -13.88
CA GLU A 92 10.20 -5.65 -13.95
C GLU A 92 10.95 -4.66 -13.06
N ASP A 93 10.61 -3.36 -13.13
CA ASP A 93 11.25 -2.29 -12.36
C ASP A 93 11.06 -2.45 -10.84
N TRP A 94 9.92 -2.97 -10.40
CA TRP A 94 9.58 -3.15 -8.99
C TRP A 94 9.93 -4.54 -8.45
N SER A 95 10.42 -5.43 -9.30
CA SER A 95 10.78 -6.79 -8.91
C SER A 95 12.09 -6.82 -8.14
N THR A 96 12.17 -7.75 -7.20
CA THR A 96 13.40 -8.11 -6.49
C THR A 96 14.26 -9.04 -7.36
N SER A 97 15.43 -9.43 -6.85
CA SER A 97 16.38 -10.30 -7.57
C SER A 97 15.81 -11.68 -7.95
N ASN A 98 14.72 -12.10 -7.32
CA ASN A 98 14.00 -13.34 -7.68
C ASN A 98 12.92 -13.13 -8.76
N GLY A 99 12.76 -11.90 -9.26
CA GLY A 99 11.78 -11.55 -10.28
C GLY A 99 10.35 -11.38 -9.78
N GLU A 100 10.11 -11.39 -8.47
CA GLU A 100 8.80 -11.21 -7.86
C GLU A 100 8.65 -9.84 -7.21
N ILE A 101 7.43 -9.32 -7.14
CA ILE A 101 7.10 -8.05 -6.48
C ILE A 101 6.80 -8.32 -5.00
N PRO A 102 7.51 -7.67 -4.05
CA PRO A 102 7.32 -7.91 -2.63
C PRO A 102 6.04 -7.24 -2.09
N GLY A 103 5.45 -7.86 -1.09
CA GLY A 103 4.34 -7.32 -0.31
C GLY A 103 3.14 -6.92 -1.17
N ASP A 104 2.60 -5.75 -0.89
CA ASP A 104 1.45 -5.16 -1.57
C ASP A 104 1.84 -4.19 -2.71
N HIS A 105 3.12 -4.17 -3.10
CA HIS A 105 3.62 -3.20 -4.10
C HIS A 105 2.93 -3.32 -5.46
N PHE A 106 2.39 -4.47 -5.81
CA PHE A 106 1.60 -4.60 -7.04
C PHE A 106 0.42 -3.61 -7.10
N SER A 107 -0.13 -3.21 -5.97
CA SER A 107 -1.18 -2.19 -5.93
C SER A 107 -0.71 -0.82 -6.46
N TRP A 108 0.54 -0.48 -6.25
CA TRP A 108 1.18 0.73 -6.78
C TRP A 108 1.52 0.57 -8.25
N VAL A 109 2.13 -0.57 -8.61
CA VAL A 109 2.45 -0.93 -10.00
C VAL A 109 1.23 -0.83 -10.89
N LEU A 110 0.11 -1.40 -10.49
CA LEU A 110 -1.15 -1.36 -11.27
C LEU A 110 -1.67 0.08 -11.40
N ARG A 111 -1.60 0.89 -10.34
CA ARG A 111 -2.03 2.29 -10.40
C ARG A 111 -1.17 3.11 -11.36
N ASP A 112 0.15 3.00 -11.26
CA ASP A 112 1.08 3.73 -12.09
C ASP A 112 0.88 3.35 -13.56
N ALA A 113 0.73 2.05 -13.85
CA ALA A 113 0.44 1.57 -15.20
C ALA A 113 -0.88 2.11 -15.76
N VAL A 114 -1.96 2.12 -14.97
CA VAL A 114 -3.25 2.67 -15.39
C VAL A 114 -3.17 4.18 -15.59
N GLN A 115 -2.46 4.90 -14.73
CA GLN A 115 -2.28 6.34 -14.85
C GLN A 115 -1.49 6.70 -16.11
N ASP A 116 -0.36 6.04 -16.35
CA ASP A 116 0.54 6.37 -17.46
C ASP A 116 0.02 5.88 -18.82
N SER A 117 -0.87 4.88 -18.82
CA SER A 117 -1.59 4.47 -20.02
C SER A 117 -2.61 5.49 -20.53
N GLY A 118 -2.99 6.47 -19.70
CA GLY A 118 -4.04 7.44 -19.99
C GLY A 118 -5.47 6.90 -19.80
N TYR A 119 -5.65 5.69 -19.27
CA TYR A 119 -6.98 5.15 -18.98
C TYR A 119 -7.63 5.75 -17.73
N SER A 120 -6.89 6.52 -16.94
CA SER A 120 -7.39 7.18 -15.73
C SER A 120 -7.22 8.71 -15.75
N PRO A 121 -7.75 9.43 -16.75
CA PRO A 121 -7.68 10.88 -16.78
C PRO A 121 -8.40 11.54 -15.60
N ASP A 122 -9.32 10.83 -14.96
CA ASP A 122 -10.04 11.20 -13.76
C ASP A 122 -10.41 9.99 -12.91
N ALA A 123 -10.94 10.25 -11.70
CA ALA A 123 -11.29 9.19 -10.76
C ALA A 123 -12.43 8.28 -11.25
N VAL A 124 -13.38 8.82 -12.02
CA VAL A 124 -14.50 8.03 -12.58
C VAL A 124 -13.99 7.04 -13.61
N SER A 125 -13.14 7.49 -14.51
CA SER A 125 -12.50 6.67 -15.54
C SER A 125 -11.64 5.57 -14.91
N ALA A 126 -10.85 5.91 -13.88
CA ALA A 126 -10.06 4.95 -13.13
C ALA A 126 -10.94 3.87 -12.48
N GLN A 127 -12.00 4.26 -11.78
CA GLN A 127 -12.93 3.30 -11.17
C GLN A 127 -13.65 2.44 -12.21
N THR A 128 -13.98 3.01 -13.39
CA THR A 128 -14.58 2.27 -14.49
C THR A 128 -13.61 1.23 -15.06
N PHE A 129 -12.36 1.60 -15.26
CA PHE A 129 -11.30 0.69 -15.71
C PHE A 129 -11.15 -0.50 -14.74
N TYR A 130 -10.95 -0.20 -13.44
CA TYR A 130 -10.83 -1.25 -12.42
C TYR A 130 -12.07 -2.13 -12.33
N GLY A 131 -13.28 -1.55 -12.47
CA GLY A 131 -14.54 -2.31 -12.50
C GLY A 131 -14.65 -3.24 -13.68
N SER A 132 -14.15 -2.86 -14.86
CA SER A 132 -14.10 -3.72 -16.04
C SER A 132 -13.19 -4.92 -15.82
N VAL A 133 -11.95 -4.67 -15.35
CA VAL A 133 -11.00 -5.75 -15.01
C VAL A 133 -11.59 -6.68 -13.95
N LEU A 134 -12.17 -6.13 -12.89
CA LEU A 134 -12.78 -6.89 -11.80
C LEU A 134 -13.89 -7.83 -12.34
N SER A 135 -14.77 -7.32 -13.20
CA SER A 135 -15.85 -8.10 -13.81
C SER A 135 -15.32 -9.24 -14.68
N GLU A 136 -14.28 -8.97 -15.49
CA GLU A 136 -13.64 -9.96 -16.34
C GLU A 136 -12.96 -11.06 -15.53
N LEU A 137 -12.25 -10.70 -14.44
CA LEU A 137 -11.61 -11.68 -13.57
C LEU A 137 -12.65 -12.51 -12.77
N HIS A 138 -13.75 -11.91 -12.32
CA HIS A 138 -14.83 -12.65 -11.69
C HIS A 138 -15.43 -13.68 -12.65
N ALA A 139 -15.71 -13.28 -13.89
CA ALA A 139 -16.19 -14.21 -14.91
C ALA A 139 -15.19 -15.34 -15.20
N ALA A 140 -13.89 -15.04 -15.17
CA ALA A 140 -12.82 -16.05 -15.34
C ALA A 140 -12.79 -17.04 -14.14
N VAL A 141 -13.01 -16.56 -12.92
CA VAL A 141 -13.14 -17.43 -11.74
C VAL A 141 -14.37 -18.33 -11.85
N GLU A 142 -15.51 -17.80 -12.29
CA GLU A 142 -16.74 -18.58 -12.48
C GLU A 142 -16.61 -19.66 -13.57
N ARG A 143 -15.86 -19.38 -14.63
CA ARG A 143 -15.55 -20.38 -15.68
C ARG A 143 -14.49 -21.40 -15.26
N GLY A 144 -13.75 -21.15 -14.17
CA GLY A 144 -12.65 -22.00 -13.72
C GLY A 144 -11.30 -21.71 -14.41
N ASP A 145 -11.20 -20.64 -15.21
CA ASP A 145 -9.94 -20.18 -15.82
C ASP A 145 -8.96 -19.65 -14.77
N LEU A 146 -9.50 -19.05 -13.72
CA LEU A 146 -8.77 -18.66 -12.51
C LEU A 146 -9.33 -19.39 -11.28
N THR A 147 -8.45 -19.75 -10.37
CA THR A 147 -8.84 -20.44 -9.12
C THR A 147 -8.54 -19.55 -7.92
N LYS A 148 -9.44 -19.58 -6.92
CA LYS A 148 -9.18 -18.95 -5.62
C LYS A 148 -8.35 -19.86 -4.73
N ARG A 149 -7.57 -19.25 -3.85
CA ARG A 149 -6.77 -19.94 -2.83
C ARG A 149 -7.67 -20.77 -1.90
N GLN A 150 -7.21 -21.96 -1.55
CA GLN A 150 -7.89 -22.88 -0.64
C GLN A 150 -6.98 -23.30 0.52
N ASP A 151 -6.05 -22.43 0.90
CA ASP A 151 -5.01 -22.69 1.90
C ASP A 151 -5.44 -22.40 3.34
N GLY A 152 -6.70 -22.01 3.55
CA GLY A 152 -7.25 -21.71 4.87
C GLY A 152 -6.72 -20.41 5.49
N ALA A 153 -6.19 -19.50 4.67
CA ALA A 153 -5.72 -18.21 5.15
C ALA A 153 -6.83 -17.42 5.87
N LEU A 154 -6.46 -16.77 6.96
CA LEU A 154 -7.34 -15.91 7.75
C LEU A 154 -7.20 -14.46 7.27
N TYR A 155 -8.30 -13.88 6.82
CA TYR A 155 -8.35 -12.52 6.31
C TYR A 155 -8.92 -11.59 7.37
N PHE A 156 -8.08 -10.69 7.89
CA PHE A 156 -8.50 -9.62 8.81
C PHE A 156 -8.82 -8.32 8.06
N SER A 157 -8.41 -8.23 6.82
CA SER A 157 -8.68 -7.13 5.90
C SER A 157 -8.82 -7.68 4.49
N SER A 158 -9.70 -7.08 3.69
CA SER A 158 -9.80 -7.36 2.26
C SER A 158 -8.54 -6.94 1.49
N GLN A 159 -7.72 -6.08 2.09
CA GLN A 159 -6.48 -5.53 1.51
C GLN A 159 -5.23 -6.27 2.01
N SER A 160 -5.32 -7.57 2.19
CA SER A 160 -4.17 -8.40 2.54
C SER A 160 -4.28 -9.80 1.93
N ARG A 161 -3.13 -10.44 1.75
CA ARG A 161 -3.06 -11.85 1.30
C ARG A 161 -3.63 -12.86 2.32
N GLY A 162 -4.04 -12.37 3.48
CA GLY A 162 -4.39 -13.21 4.61
C GLY A 162 -3.17 -13.79 5.34
N ILE A 163 -3.41 -14.36 6.50
CA ILE A 163 -2.40 -15.00 7.35
C ILE A 163 -2.65 -16.51 7.33
N LEU A 164 -1.65 -17.29 6.95
CA LEU A 164 -1.73 -18.75 7.02
C LEU A 164 -1.69 -19.20 8.49
N PRO A 165 -2.48 -20.20 8.89
CA PRO A 165 -2.43 -20.74 10.25
C PRO A 165 -1.02 -21.15 10.68
N SER A 166 -0.19 -21.62 9.76
CA SER A 166 1.22 -21.98 10.01
C SER A 166 2.12 -20.80 10.34
N GLU A 167 1.75 -19.57 9.95
CA GLU A 167 2.52 -18.34 10.21
C GLU A 167 2.21 -17.74 11.58
N ILE A 168 1.06 -18.07 12.19
CA ILE A 168 0.61 -17.47 13.44
C ILE A 168 1.62 -17.60 14.58
N PRO A 169 2.25 -18.76 14.84
CA PRO A 169 3.24 -18.88 15.91
C PRO A 169 4.44 -17.94 15.72
N ARG A 170 4.93 -17.80 14.48
CA ARG A 170 6.03 -16.89 14.16
C ARG A 170 5.60 -15.44 14.36
N ILE A 171 4.46 -15.04 13.82
CA ILE A 171 3.92 -13.67 13.95
C ILE A 171 3.77 -13.29 15.42
N LEU A 172 3.21 -14.18 16.25
CA LEU A 172 3.08 -13.93 17.69
C LEU A 172 4.43 -13.80 18.38
N SER A 173 5.40 -14.66 18.05
CA SER A 173 6.75 -14.58 18.59
C SER A 173 7.43 -13.26 18.23
N ASP A 174 7.39 -12.89 16.95
CA ASP A 174 8.01 -11.66 16.44
C ASP A 174 7.30 -10.42 17.05
N THR A 175 5.98 -10.45 17.17
CA THR A 175 5.21 -9.37 17.81
C THR A 175 5.60 -9.20 19.27
N LEU A 176 5.66 -10.28 20.04
CA LEU A 176 6.04 -10.22 21.45
C LEU A 176 7.48 -9.74 21.67
N GLN A 177 8.41 -10.16 20.81
CA GLN A 177 9.78 -9.67 20.86
C GLN A 177 9.88 -8.17 20.52
N ASN A 178 9.11 -7.71 19.54
CA ASN A 178 9.17 -6.33 19.08
C ASN A 178 8.37 -5.35 19.97
N ILE A 179 7.35 -5.82 20.71
CA ILE A 179 6.61 -4.97 21.65
C ILE A 179 7.55 -4.26 22.64
N TRP A 180 8.51 -4.98 23.21
CA TRP A 180 9.45 -4.39 24.16
C TRP A 180 10.47 -3.48 23.50
N LYS A 181 10.87 -3.76 22.28
CA LYS A 181 11.76 -2.89 21.51
C LYS A 181 11.08 -1.56 21.19
N ILE A 182 9.81 -1.62 20.71
CA ILE A 182 9.01 -0.43 20.40
C ILE A 182 8.69 0.35 21.69
N ALA A 183 8.23 -0.33 22.74
CA ALA A 183 7.85 0.32 24.00
C ALA A 183 9.06 0.91 24.77
N GLY A 184 10.24 0.32 24.61
CA GLY A 184 11.47 0.77 25.23
C GLY A 184 12.31 1.74 24.38
N TYR A 185 11.89 2.01 23.15
CA TYR A 185 12.66 2.80 22.15
C TYR A 185 14.11 2.30 21.95
N THR A 186 14.36 1.02 22.27
CA THR A 186 15.73 0.48 22.28
C THR A 186 16.35 0.33 20.89
N ASP A 187 15.52 0.21 19.85
CA ASP A 187 15.95 0.04 18.46
C ASP A 187 15.62 1.27 17.59
N CYS A 188 15.24 2.39 18.19
CA CYS A 188 14.99 3.64 17.47
C CYS A 188 16.27 4.43 17.23
N ALA A 189 17.41 3.97 17.76
CA ALA A 189 18.71 4.54 17.42
C ALA A 189 19.09 4.16 15.99
N LEU A 190 19.38 5.14 15.16
CA LEU A 190 19.96 4.89 13.85
C LEU A 190 21.26 4.14 14.02
N SER A 191 21.46 3.11 13.24
CA SER A 191 22.75 2.46 13.14
C SER A 191 23.77 3.48 12.63
N SER A 192 24.98 3.47 13.16
CA SER A 192 26.09 4.32 12.70
C SER A 192 26.43 4.13 11.21
N SER A 193 25.86 3.09 10.57
CA SER A 193 25.95 2.82 9.14
C SER A 193 24.75 3.34 8.35
N ALA A 194 23.68 3.84 9.00
CA ALA A 194 22.53 4.41 8.31
C ALA A 194 22.92 5.77 7.70
N LYS A 195 22.93 5.85 6.39
CA LYS A 195 23.22 7.07 5.65
C LYS A 195 22.00 7.53 4.90
N SER A 196 21.74 8.83 4.91
CA SER A 196 20.74 9.41 4.02
C SER A 196 21.23 9.30 2.57
N THR A 197 20.41 8.70 1.71
CA THR A 197 20.68 8.58 0.27
C THR A 197 19.96 9.64 -0.56
N GLY A 198 19.27 10.60 0.10
CA GLY A 198 18.49 11.63 -0.56
C GLY A 198 19.34 12.55 -1.44
N ARG A 199 18.77 12.99 -2.60
CA ARG A 199 19.40 14.03 -3.41
C ARG A 199 19.34 15.36 -2.67
N LEU A 200 20.38 16.18 -2.79
CA LEU A 200 20.45 17.50 -2.15
C LEU A 200 19.22 18.39 -2.50
N SER A 201 18.65 18.24 -3.69
CA SER A 201 17.42 18.93 -4.13
C SER A 201 16.21 18.52 -3.31
N ASP A 202 16.08 17.23 -3.01
CA ASP A 202 14.93 16.69 -2.27
C ASP A 202 15.04 17.04 -0.79
N ILE A 203 16.26 17.01 -0.28
CA ILE A 203 16.59 17.45 1.07
C ILE A 203 16.24 18.94 1.27
N ARG A 204 16.65 19.83 0.35
CA ARG A 204 16.28 21.24 0.38
C ARG A 204 14.77 21.47 0.30
N ARG A 205 14.05 20.63 -0.47
CA ARG A 205 12.59 20.70 -0.54
C ARG A 205 11.96 20.28 0.79
N MET A 206 12.44 19.20 1.39
CA MET A 206 12.02 18.77 2.73
C MET A 206 12.36 19.82 3.80
N GLU A 207 13.55 20.41 3.76
CA GLU A 207 13.95 21.48 4.66
C GLU A 207 13.04 22.71 4.54
N ALA A 208 12.69 23.13 3.32
CA ALA A 208 11.74 24.21 3.10
C ALA A 208 10.35 23.92 3.69
N PHE A 209 9.94 22.65 3.65
CA PHE A 209 8.69 22.18 4.24
C PHE A 209 8.76 22.10 5.77
N THR A 210 9.85 21.56 6.32
CA THR A 210 10.03 21.35 7.77
C THR A 210 10.55 22.60 8.49
N SER A 211 11.15 23.57 7.81
CA SER A 211 11.61 24.84 8.41
C SER A 211 10.45 25.64 9.03
N CYS A 212 9.21 25.39 8.59
CA CYS A 212 8.01 25.92 9.23
C CYS A 212 7.83 25.40 10.66
N LEU A 213 8.47 24.29 11.03
CA LEU A 213 8.28 23.62 12.32
C LEU A 213 9.44 23.90 13.31
N ALA A 214 10.49 24.59 12.88
CA ALA A 214 11.67 24.97 13.69
C ALA A 214 12.36 23.80 14.43
N VAL A 215 12.25 22.57 13.92
CA VAL A 215 12.65 21.34 14.60
C VAL A 215 14.05 20.89 14.19
N TYR A 216 14.55 21.33 13.02
CA TYR A 216 15.84 20.88 12.49
C TYR A 216 16.74 22.07 12.16
N PRO A 217 18.06 21.94 12.39
CA PRO A 217 19.01 22.92 11.88
C PRO A 217 18.91 22.98 10.35
N THR A 218 18.97 24.18 9.80
CA THR A 218 18.83 24.38 8.36
C THR A 218 20.09 23.91 7.63
N LEU A 219 19.93 23.35 6.44
CA LEU A 219 21.04 22.90 5.57
C LEU A 219 22.07 24.01 5.28
N SER A 220 21.64 25.28 5.35
CA SER A 220 22.53 26.43 5.25
C SER A 220 23.53 26.56 6.40
N GLN A 221 23.31 25.88 7.53
CA GLN A 221 24.20 25.84 8.67
C GLN A 221 25.27 24.76 8.53
N PHE A 222 25.20 23.90 7.53
CA PHE A 222 26.07 22.77 7.30
C PHE A 222 26.61 22.76 5.87
N GLN A 223 27.87 22.33 5.71
CA GLN A 223 28.41 22.12 4.38
C GLN A 223 27.88 20.84 3.78
N ALA A 224 27.63 20.84 2.47
CA ALA A 224 27.04 19.69 1.78
C ALA A 224 27.88 18.39 1.92
N ALA A 225 29.17 18.50 2.21
CA ALA A 225 30.09 17.38 2.47
C ALA A 225 29.86 16.68 3.82
N ASP A 226 29.25 17.40 4.78
CA ASP A 226 29.02 16.90 6.14
C ASP A 226 27.63 16.33 6.34
N TYR A 227 26.84 16.27 5.26
CA TYR A 227 25.41 15.93 5.34
C TYR A 227 25.17 14.55 5.96
N ASP A 228 25.96 13.54 5.59
CA ASP A 228 25.79 12.17 6.10
C ASP A 228 26.09 12.10 7.62
N SER A 229 27.11 12.84 8.10
CA SER A 229 27.43 12.90 9.52
C SER A 229 26.42 13.71 10.34
N ILE A 230 25.82 14.73 9.73
CA ILE A 230 24.85 15.60 10.36
C ILE A 230 23.49 14.90 10.52
N ALA A 231 23.06 14.13 9.52
CA ALA A 231 21.84 13.33 9.63
C ALA A 231 21.93 12.32 10.78
N ASP A 232 23.12 11.72 10.97
CA ASP A 232 23.37 10.80 12.07
C ASP A 232 23.35 11.50 13.44
N GLU A 233 24.01 12.66 13.58
CA GLU A 233 24.05 13.42 14.83
C GLU A 233 22.68 13.99 15.23
N THR A 234 21.92 14.53 14.29
CA THR A 234 20.63 15.17 14.59
C THR A 234 19.57 14.17 15.06
N LEU A 235 19.66 12.92 14.63
CA LEU A 235 18.74 11.86 15.07
C LEU A 235 19.15 11.24 16.41
N TYR A 236 20.43 11.31 16.79
CA TYR A 236 20.90 10.93 18.13
C TYR A 236 20.45 11.91 19.22
N ASP A 237 20.34 13.21 18.90
CA ASP A 237 19.90 14.24 19.86
C ASP A 237 18.38 14.20 20.13
N PHE A 238 17.62 13.39 19.40
CA PHE A 238 16.18 13.20 19.60
C PHE A 238 15.80 12.01 20.52
N ASN A 239 16.77 11.19 20.93
CA ASN A 239 16.60 10.07 21.85
C ASN A 239 17.15 10.41 23.23
#